data_0d282a69ce56dc58fc319f95892f102b
#
_entry.id   0d282a69ce56dc58fc319f95892f102b
#
_cell.length_a   1.000
_cell.length_b   1.000
_cell.length_c   1.000
_cell.angle_alpha   90.00
_cell.angle_beta   90.00
_cell.angle_gamma   90.00
#
_symmetry.space_group_name_H-M   'P 1'
#
loop_
_entity.id
_entity.type
_entity.pdbx_description
1 polymer ?
#
loop_
_entity_poly.entity_id
_entity_poly.type
_entity_poly.pdbx_seq_one_letter_code
_entity_poly.pdbx_strand_id
1 'polypeptide(L)'
;MKKELLSDSATQLLQKEAEQILELLKQQEIACTSCPVFEEIMDTKLFGFSEKINFAIELEVIEEEFGQQLLSHLEHEMSEVYERIIEE
;
A
#
# COMPACT_ATOMS: atom_id res chain seq x y z
N MET A 1 -12.52 -25.41 0.24
CA MET A 1 -11.09 -25.61 0.11
C MET A 1 -10.42 -24.66 -0.83
N LYS A 2 -10.89 -24.56 -2.07
CA LYS A 2 -10.29 -23.63 -3.04
C LYS A 2 -10.40 -22.17 -2.60
N LYS A 3 -11.51 -21.80 -1.96
CA LYS A 3 -11.72 -20.46 -1.48
C LYS A 3 -10.73 -20.06 -0.39
N GLU A 4 -10.43 -21.00 0.52
CA GLU A 4 -9.48 -20.75 1.60
C GLU A 4 -8.05 -20.58 1.07
N LEU A 5 -7.66 -21.39 0.09
CA LEU A 5 -6.36 -21.27 -0.54
C LEU A 5 -6.21 -19.95 -1.27
N LEU A 6 -7.25 -19.53 -1.98
CA LEU A 6 -7.25 -18.24 -2.67
C LEU A 6 -7.18 -17.09 -1.68
N SER A 7 -7.90 -17.20 -0.57
CA SER A 7 -7.87 -16.18 0.48
C SER A 7 -6.47 -16.05 1.08
N ASP A 8 -5.82 -17.15 1.40
CA ASP A 8 -4.48 -17.14 1.96
C ASP A 8 -3.48 -16.55 0.97
N SER A 9 -3.57 -16.98 -0.30
CA SER A 9 -2.69 -16.45 -1.35
C SER A 9 -2.90 -14.96 -1.56
N ALA A 10 -4.15 -14.53 -1.60
CA ALA A 10 -4.47 -13.11 -1.79
C ALA A 10 -3.95 -12.28 -0.61
N THR A 11 -4.14 -12.77 0.61
CA THR A 11 -3.65 -12.10 1.80
C THR A 11 -2.13 -11.92 1.76
N GLN A 12 -1.41 -13.00 1.44
CA GLN A 12 0.05 -12.96 1.38
C GLN A 12 0.54 -12.02 0.28
N LEU A 13 -0.08 -12.06 -0.88
CA LEU A 13 0.33 -11.21 -2.00
C LEU A 13 0.08 -9.73 -1.70
N LEU A 14 -1.06 -9.43 -1.08
CA LEU A 14 -1.38 -8.05 -0.73
C LEU A 14 -0.43 -7.51 0.35
N GLN A 15 -0.12 -8.34 1.34
CA GLN A 15 0.84 -7.95 2.38
C GLN A 15 2.22 -7.71 1.79
N LYS A 16 2.65 -8.58 0.88
CA LYS A 16 3.94 -8.45 0.20
C LYS A 16 3.98 -7.16 -0.62
N GLU A 17 2.91 -6.87 -1.34
CA GLU A 17 2.86 -5.64 -2.14
C GLU A 17 2.88 -4.40 -1.24
N ALA A 18 2.16 -4.44 -0.11
CA ALA A 18 2.21 -3.34 0.86
C ALA A 18 3.62 -3.11 1.37
N GLU A 19 4.34 -4.18 1.68
CA GLU A 19 5.73 -4.09 2.14
C GLU A 19 6.63 -3.51 1.05
N GLN A 20 6.41 -3.89 -0.20
CA GLN A 20 7.18 -3.35 -1.32
C GLN A 20 6.93 -1.85 -1.51
N ILE A 21 5.70 -1.41 -1.34
CA ILE A 21 5.37 0.01 -1.41
C ILE A 21 6.05 0.78 -0.28
N LEU A 22 6.01 0.24 0.94
CA LEU A 22 6.67 0.86 2.10
C LEU A 22 8.17 0.94 1.91
N GLU A 23 8.78 -0.10 1.36
CA GLU A 23 10.21 -0.10 1.10
C GLU A 23 10.58 0.94 0.05
N LEU A 24 9.78 1.05 -1.01
CA LEU A 24 9.99 2.07 -2.03
C LEU A 24 9.88 3.47 -1.43
N LEU A 25 8.91 3.67 -0.56
CA LEU A 25 8.72 4.93 0.15
C LEU A 25 9.95 5.32 0.95
N LYS A 26 10.52 4.37 1.68
CA LYS A 26 11.71 4.61 2.48
C LYS A 26 12.94 4.92 1.61
N GLN A 27 13.07 4.23 0.50
CA GLN A 27 14.16 4.47 -0.44
C GLN A 27 14.08 5.87 -1.05
N GLN A 28 12.89 6.30 -1.40
CA GLN A 28 12.69 7.63 -1.97
C GLN A 28 12.92 8.73 -0.94
N GLU A 29 12.60 8.47 0.32
CA GLU A 29 12.88 9.40 1.40
C GLU A 29 14.37 9.71 1.49
N ILE A 30 15.20 8.69 1.30
CA ILE A 30 16.65 8.87 1.35
C ILE A 30 17.18 9.53 0.07
N ALA A 31 16.66 9.11 -1.08
CA ALA A 31 17.22 9.50 -2.37
C ALA A 31 16.79 10.89 -2.84
N CYS A 32 15.52 11.25 -2.67
CA CYS A 32 15.01 12.52 -3.20
C CYS A 32 13.74 12.93 -2.48
N THR A 33 13.88 13.63 -1.38
CA THR A 33 12.76 13.98 -0.51
C THR A 33 11.91 15.13 -1.06
N SER A 34 12.47 15.96 -1.94
CA SER A 34 11.76 17.14 -2.46
C SER A 34 11.35 17.00 -3.92
N CYS A 35 11.39 15.78 -4.47
CA CYS A 35 11.09 15.56 -5.88
C CYS A 35 9.59 15.42 -6.12
N PRO A 36 8.99 16.25 -7.00
CA PRO A 36 7.55 16.13 -7.30
C PRO A 36 7.17 14.76 -7.88
N VAL A 37 8.11 14.12 -8.58
CA VAL A 37 7.90 12.79 -9.17
C VAL A 37 7.65 11.74 -8.09
N PHE A 38 8.30 11.90 -6.93
CA PHE A 38 8.11 11.00 -5.79
C PHE A 38 6.63 10.93 -5.39
N GLU A 39 6.00 12.10 -5.23
CA GLU A 39 4.60 12.17 -4.82
C GLU A 39 3.68 11.50 -5.85
N GLU A 40 3.92 11.75 -7.13
CA GLU A 40 3.14 11.14 -8.21
C GLU A 40 3.29 9.62 -8.24
N ILE A 41 4.51 9.13 -8.05
CA ILE A 41 4.77 7.69 -8.04
C ILE A 41 4.04 7.04 -6.88
N MET A 42 4.12 7.63 -5.70
CA MET A 42 3.48 7.05 -4.52
C MET A 42 1.96 7.08 -4.63
N ASP A 43 1.39 8.17 -5.16
CA ASP A 43 -0.05 8.25 -5.37
C ASP A 43 -0.53 7.18 -6.35
N THR A 44 0.22 6.99 -7.44
CA THR A 44 -0.11 5.97 -8.44
C THR A 44 -0.03 4.57 -7.84
N LYS A 45 1.01 4.30 -7.06
CA LYS A 45 1.18 3.00 -6.39
C LYS A 45 0.05 2.73 -5.41
N LEU A 46 -0.29 3.72 -4.61
CA LEU A 46 -1.36 3.58 -3.63
C LEU A 46 -2.71 3.37 -4.31
N PHE A 47 -2.98 4.12 -5.37
CA PHE A 47 -4.21 3.98 -6.14
C PHE A 47 -4.32 2.55 -6.71
N GLY A 48 -3.27 2.07 -7.35
CA GLY A 48 -3.26 0.71 -7.91
C GLY A 48 -3.48 -0.35 -6.84
N PHE A 49 -2.85 -0.16 -5.69
CA PHE A 49 -3.00 -1.09 -4.58
C PHE A 49 -4.43 -1.07 -4.03
N SER A 50 -5.02 0.11 -3.89
CA SER A 50 -6.39 0.22 -3.40
C SER A 50 -7.39 -0.44 -4.35
N GLU A 51 -7.16 -0.34 -5.66
CA GLU A 51 -7.98 -1.03 -6.66
C GLU A 51 -7.91 -2.55 -6.50
N LYS A 52 -6.70 -3.07 -6.24
CA LYS A 52 -6.52 -4.51 -6.01
C LYS A 52 -7.23 -4.96 -4.75
N ILE A 53 -7.18 -4.17 -3.69
CA ILE A 53 -7.86 -4.47 -2.44
C ILE A 53 -9.36 -4.50 -2.65
N ASN A 54 -9.91 -3.50 -3.34
CA ASN A 54 -11.34 -3.43 -3.61
C ASN A 54 -11.78 -4.63 -4.46
N PHE A 55 -10.99 -5.00 -5.45
CA PHE A 55 -11.27 -6.16 -6.29
C PHE A 55 -11.29 -7.45 -5.47
N ALA A 56 -10.31 -7.60 -4.58
CA ALA A 56 -10.22 -8.77 -3.72
C ALA A 56 -11.41 -8.85 -2.75
N ILE A 57 -11.87 -7.71 -2.24
CA ILE A 57 -13.04 -7.64 -1.37
C ILE A 57 -14.28 -8.07 -2.16
N GLU A 58 -14.45 -7.57 -3.37
CA GLU A 58 -15.58 -7.94 -4.22
C GLU A 58 -15.60 -9.43 -4.56
N LEU A 59 -14.42 -10.02 -4.75
CA LEU A 59 -14.31 -11.46 -4.98
C LEU A 59 -14.47 -12.28 -3.71
N GLU A 60 -14.55 -11.62 -2.56
CA GLU A 60 -14.67 -12.27 -1.26
C GLU A 60 -13.48 -13.15 -0.91
N VAL A 61 -12.30 -12.84 -1.45
CA VAL A 61 -11.07 -13.55 -1.10
C VAL A 61 -10.33 -12.91 0.08
N ILE A 62 -10.68 -11.67 0.43
CA ILE A 62 -10.23 -11.03 1.67
C ILE A 62 -11.42 -10.37 2.34
N GLU A 63 -11.30 -10.14 3.64
CA GLU A 63 -12.33 -9.42 4.38
C GLU A 63 -12.15 -7.91 4.18
N GLU A 64 -13.26 -7.18 4.17
CA GLU A 64 -13.23 -5.73 4.04
C GLU A 64 -12.38 -5.09 5.12
N GLU A 65 -12.53 -5.56 6.36
CA GLU A 65 -11.76 -5.04 7.49
C GLU A 65 -10.26 -5.17 7.27
N PHE A 66 -9.82 -6.31 6.79
CA PHE A 66 -8.42 -6.55 6.50
C PHE A 66 -7.91 -5.59 5.42
N GLY A 67 -8.68 -5.43 4.35
CA GLY A 67 -8.31 -4.52 3.26
C GLY A 67 -8.20 -3.07 3.73
N GLN A 68 -9.17 -2.63 4.52
CA GLN A 68 -9.17 -1.28 5.05
C GLN A 68 -7.99 -1.03 6.00
N GLN A 69 -7.64 -2.03 6.80
CA GLN A 69 -6.48 -1.92 7.69
C GLN A 69 -5.19 -1.77 6.92
N LEU A 70 -5.01 -2.52 5.84
CA LEU A 70 -3.81 -2.41 5.01
C LEU A 70 -3.71 -1.03 4.37
N LEU A 71 -4.82 -0.52 3.83
CA LEU A 71 -4.83 0.81 3.22
C LEU A 71 -4.54 1.90 4.24
N SER A 72 -5.17 1.81 5.42
CA SER A 72 -4.96 2.79 6.48
C SER A 72 -3.50 2.82 6.93
N HIS A 73 -2.89 1.65 7.04
CA HIS A 73 -1.49 1.55 7.43
C HIS A 73 -0.58 2.24 6.42
N LEU A 74 -0.80 1.98 5.12
CA LEU A 74 -0.01 2.60 4.07
C LEU A 74 -0.20 4.11 4.04
N GLU A 75 -1.44 4.57 4.17
CA GLU A 75 -1.73 6.00 4.19
C GLU A 75 -1.06 6.70 5.37
N HIS A 76 -1.07 6.04 6.53
CA HIS A 76 -0.43 6.58 7.72
C HIS A 76 1.09 6.71 7.53
N GLU A 77 1.72 5.67 6.99
CA GLU A 77 3.16 5.69 6.73
C GLU A 77 3.53 6.76 5.71
N MET A 78 2.73 6.91 4.67
CA MET A 78 2.95 7.95 3.67
C MET A 78 2.83 9.34 4.28
N SER A 79 1.84 9.55 5.14
CA SER A 79 1.65 10.82 5.82
C SER A 79 2.85 11.18 6.69
N GLU A 80 3.39 10.20 7.40
CA GLU A 80 4.56 10.43 8.24
C GLU A 80 5.78 10.86 7.42
N VAL A 81 5.98 10.23 6.27
CA VAL A 81 7.09 10.60 5.39
C VAL A 81 6.91 12.02 4.84
N TYR A 82 5.69 12.35 4.41
CA TYR A 82 5.40 13.70 3.90
C TYR A 82 5.61 14.76 4.97
N GLU A 83 5.21 14.48 6.20
CA GLU A 83 5.43 15.42 7.32
C GLU A 83 6.91 15.66 7.56
N ARG A 84 7.73 14.62 7.50
CA ARG A 84 9.17 14.76 7.66
C ARG A 84 9.78 15.60 6.55
N ILE A 85 9.30 15.42 5.32
CA ILE A 85 9.77 16.21 4.17
C ILE A 85 9.44 17.69 4.35
N ILE A 86 8.23 17.97 4.82
CA ILE A 86 7.77 19.36 5.02
C ILE A 86 8.53 20.04 6.15
N GLU A 87 8.84 19.34 7.22
CA GLU A 87 9.55 19.89 8.37
C GLU A 87 11.01 20.22 8.08
N GLU A 88 11.59 19.58 7.11
CA GLU A 88 12.96 19.89 6.68
C GLU A 88 12.99 21.08 5.74
#